data_8de47cf335c9a3c799c5ce18aaf1d415
#
_entry.id   8de47cf335c9a3c799c5ce18aaf1d415
#
_cell.length_a   1.000
_cell.length_b   1.000
_cell.length_c   1.000
_cell.angle_alpha   90.00
_cell.angle_beta   90.00
_cell.angle_gamma   90.00
#
_symmetry.space_group_name_H-M   'P 1'
#
loop_
_entity.id
_entity.type
_entity.pdbx_description
1 polymer ?
#
loop_
_entity_poly.entity_id
_entity_poly.type
_entity_poly.pdbx_seq_one_letter_code
_entity_poly.pdbx_strand_id
1 'polypeptide(L)'
;MKKLGFGLMRLPLLDQNDAGSIDIEETKRMVDTFLEKGFTYFDTAWMYCAFKSEEATKTALVERHPRDSFTLADKLHAGFIETKEDRDRIFNEQLRKTGAEYFDYYLLHDVGTDHYKKYTELDCFTWLKDKKEKGLVKHIGFSFHDNADLLERVLSEHPEVEFVQLQLNYLDWESEGVQSHKCYETAVRHHVPVFVMEPVKGGTLANV
;
A
#
# COMPACT_ATOMS: atom_id res chain seq x y z
N MET A 1 -2.43 -6.82 17.82
CA MET A 1 -1.51 -6.79 16.65
C MET A 1 -0.34 -5.87 16.95
N LYS A 2 0.89 -6.27 16.66
CA LYS A 2 2.06 -5.37 16.72
C LYS A 2 2.01 -4.38 15.57
N LYS A 3 2.47 -3.14 15.80
CA LYS A 3 2.22 -2.01 14.87
C LYS A 3 3.34 -1.75 13.84
N LEU A 4 4.20 -2.71 13.54
CA LEU A 4 5.22 -2.58 12.49
C LEU A 4 4.75 -3.34 11.24
N GLY A 5 4.87 -2.69 10.07
CA GLY A 5 4.63 -3.28 8.76
C GLY A 5 5.91 -3.51 7.98
N PHE A 6 5.93 -4.53 7.12
CA PHE A 6 7.00 -4.86 6.20
C PHE A 6 6.67 -4.30 4.81
N GLY A 7 7.35 -3.21 4.42
CA GLY A 7 7.21 -2.64 3.08
C GLY A 7 8.07 -3.39 2.06
N LEU A 8 7.43 -3.83 0.97
CA LEU A 8 8.08 -4.59 -0.11
C LEU A 8 8.51 -3.70 -1.30
N MET A 9 8.55 -2.38 -1.09
CA MET A 9 8.98 -1.42 -2.13
C MET A 9 10.50 -1.40 -2.33
N ARG A 10 11.27 -1.63 -1.27
CA ARG A 10 12.74 -1.55 -1.26
C ARG A 10 13.32 -2.85 -0.72
N LEU A 11 13.18 -3.92 -1.51
CA LEU A 11 13.74 -5.22 -1.19
C LEU A 11 15.27 -5.24 -1.44
N PRO A 12 16.01 -6.14 -0.79
CA PRO A 12 17.43 -6.33 -1.09
C PRO A 12 17.59 -6.75 -2.56
N LEU A 13 18.62 -6.20 -3.22
CA LEU A 13 18.91 -6.42 -4.62
C LEU A 13 20.24 -7.15 -4.81
N LEU A 14 20.31 -8.05 -5.79
CA LEU A 14 21.55 -8.68 -6.24
C LEU A 14 22.43 -7.71 -7.03
N ASP A 15 21.82 -6.81 -7.82
CA ASP A 15 22.46 -5.71 -8.52
C ASP A 15 21.75 -4.40 -8.16
N GLN A 16 22.48 -3.45 -7.56
CA GLN A 16 21.94 -2.15 -7.14
C GLN A 16 21.49 -1.26 -8.32
N ASN A 17 21.90 -1.58 -9.54
CA ASN A 17 21.49 -0.85 -10.74
C ASN A 17 20.25 -1.47 -11.42
N ASP A 18 19.82 -2.64 -10.97
CA ASP A 18 18.62 -3.32 -11.48
C ASP A 18 17.58 -3.49 -10.34
N ALA A 19 16.59 -2.60 -10.33
CA ALA A 19 15.50 -2.62 -9.34
C ALA A 19 14.66 -3.91 -9.35
N GLY A 20 14.76 -4.73 -10.41
CA GLY A 20 14.09 -6.02 -10.53
C GLY A 20 14.93 -7.21 -10.06
N SER A 21 16.22 -7.00 -9.74
CA SER A 21 17.16 -8.06 -9.34
C SER A 21 17.04 -8.42 -7.83
N ILE A 22 15.85 -8.73 -7.39
CA ILE A 22 15.57 -8.98 -5.97
C ILE A 22 16.36 -10.19 -5.45
N ASP A 23 17.08 -10.03 -4.33
CA ASP A 23 17.65 -11.14 -3.58
C ASP A 23 16.53 -11.87 -2.82
N ILE A 24 15.99 -12.90 -3.46
CA ILE A 24 14.88 -13.68 -2.91
C ILE A 24 15.29 -14.44 -1.65
N GLU A 25 16.52 -14.93 -1.56
CA GLU A 25 16.97 -15.68 -0.38
C GLU A 25 17.10 -14.75 0.83
N GLU A 26 17.64 -13.55 0.66
CA GLU A 26 17.66 -12.54 1.72
C GLU A 26 16.22 -12.10 2.09
N THR A 27 15.36 -11.87 1.09
CA THR A 27 13.96 -11.50 1.31
C THR A 27 13.23 -12.58 2.14
N LYS A 28 13.45 -13.86 1.87
CA LYS A 28 12.89 -14.97 2.67
C LYS A 28 13.35 -14.90 4.14
N ARG A 29 14.65 -14.69 4.38
CA ARG A 29 15.19 -14.55 5.75
C ARG A 29 14.56 -13.38 6.51
N MET A 30 14.39 -12.25 5.82
CA MET A 30 13.74 -11.06 6.40
C MET A 30 12.27 -11.33 6.74
N VAL A 31 11.52 -11.97 5.84
CA VAL A 31 10.12 -12.37 6.06
C VAL A 31 9.99 -13.31 7.25
N ASP A 32 10.82 -14.36 7.31
CA ASP A 32 10.82 -15.33 8.41
C ASP A 32 11.09 -14.63 9.75
N THR A 33 12.14 -13.80 9.81
CA THR A 33 12.48 -13.03 11.00
C THR A 33 11.34 -12.11 11.44
N PHE A 34 10.65 -11.47 10.50
CA PHE A 34 9.53 -10.57 10.78
C PHE A 34 8.35 -11.32 11.40
N LEU A 35 7.97 -12.45 10.82
CA LEU A 35 6.90 -13.31 11.32
C LEU A 35 7.26 -13.95 12.68
N GLU A 36 8.49 -14.46 12.86
CA GLU A 36 8.99 -15.00 14.13
C GLU A 36 8.93 -13.99 15.28
N LYS A 37 9.15 -12.70 14.97
CA LYS A 37 8.99 -11.61 15.93
C LYS A 37 7.51 -11.26 16.21
N GLY A 38 6.56 -11.92 15.56
CA GLY A 38 5.12 -11.75 15.73
C GLY A 38 4.55 -10.50 15.05
N PHE A 39 5.22 -9.97 14.01
CA PHE A 39 4.68 -8.98 13.11
C PHE A 39 4.00 -9.68 11.92
N THR A 40 2.93 -9.09 11.35
CA THR A 40 2.10 -9.81 10.37
C THR A 40 1.72 -8.99 9.14
N TYR A 41 1.90 -7.68 9.13
CA TYR A 41 1.47 -6.81 8.03
C TYR A 41 2.55 -6.66 6.95
N PHE A 42 2.21 -7.03 5.71
CA PHE A 42 3.06 -6.88 4.51
C PHE A 42 2.38 -5.98 3.49
N ASP A 43 3.16 -5.10 2.85
CA ASP A 43 2.67 -4.04 1.97
C ASP A 43 3.43 -4.06 0.64
N THR A 44 2.74 -4.42 -0.44
CA THR A 44 3.25 -4.39 -1.82
C THR A 44 2.45 -3.42 -2.69
N ALA A 45 2.80 -3.30 -3.95
CA ALA A 45 2.04 -2.60 -4.99
C ALA A 45 2.49 -3.03 -6.39
N TRP A 46 1.60 -2.82 -7.39
CA TRP A 46 1.78 -3.17 -8.79
C TRP A 46 3.16 -2.83 -9.38
N MET A 47 3.66 -1.61 -9.10
CA MET A 47 4.87 -1.08 -9.74
C MET A 47 6.16 -1.26 -8.91
N TYR A 48 6.09 -1.83 -7.71
CA TYR A 48 7.24 -1.95 -6.83
C TYR A 48 8.31 -2.89 -7.39
N CYS A 49 9.58 -2.54 -7.19
CA CYS A 49 10.73 -3.31 -7.66
C CYS A 49 10.64 -3.66 -9.16
N ALA A 50 10.40 -2.66 -10.00
CA ALA A 50 10.22 -2.85 -11.45
C ALA A 50 9.16 -3.92 -11.78
N PHE A 51 8.00 -3.90 -11.09
CA PHE A 51 6.87 -4.85 -11.22
C PHE A 51 7.16 -6.28 -10.73
N LYS A 52 8.22 -6.49 -9.92
CA LYS A 52 8.63 -7.80 -9.41
C LYS A 52 8.28 -8.05 -7.95
N SER A 53 7.86 -7.02 -7.19
CA SER A 53 7.58 -7.13 -5.76
C SER A 53 6.47 -8.14 -5.44
N GLU A 54 5.42 -8.21 -6.25
CA GLU A 54 4.29 -9.15 -6.06
C GLU A 54 4.74 -10.61 -6.27
N GLU A 55 5.58 -10.89 -7.29
CA GLU A 55 6.15 -12.22 -7.51
C GLU A 55 7.15 -12.60 -6.40
N ALA A 56 7.93 -11.63 -5.91
CA ALA A 56 8.79 -11.83 -4.75
C ALA A 56 7.98 -12.11 -3.47
N THR A 57 6.86 -11.40 -3.28
CA THR A 57 5.91 -11.64 -2.19
C THR A 57 5.36 -13.06 -2.24
N LYS A 58 4.97 -13.55 -3.42
CA LYS A 58 4.53 -14.92 -3.62
C LYS A 58 5.60 -15.91 -3.13
N THR A 59 6.80 -15.78 -3.67
CA THR A 59 7.91 -16.72 -3.41
C THR A 59 8.45 -16.65 -1.99
N ALA A 60 8.51 -15.45 -1.39
CA ALA A 60 9.10 -15.28 -0.07
C ALA A 60 8.09 -15.41 1.09
N LEU A 61 6.81 -15.15 0.84
CA LEU A 61 5.78 -15.13 1.87
C LEU A 61 4.65 -16.13 1.59
N VAL A 62 3.87 -15.93 0.52
CA VAL A 62 2.56 -16.59 0.34
C VAL A 62 2.68 -18.10 0.16
N GLU A 63 3.69 -18.59 -0.58
CA GLU A 63 3.92 -20.03 -0.80
C GLU A 63 4.58 -20.74 0.39
N ARG A 64 5.06 -20.00 1.40
CA ARG A 64 5.87 -20.54 2.50
C ARG A 64 5.17 -20.51 3.85
N HIS A 65 4.18 -19.66 4.03
CA HIS A 65 3.54 -19.43 5.31
C HIS A 65 2.02 -19.61 5.22
N PRO A 66 1.36 -20.12 6.27
CA PRO A 66 -0.09 -20.23 6.30
C PRO A 66 -0.76 -18.87 6.05
N ARG A 67 -1.80 -18.83 5.22
CA ARG A 67 -2.46 -17.58 4.80
C ARG A 67 -3.01 -16.75 5.97
N ASP A 68 -3.39 -17.38 7.04
CA ASP A 68 -3.92 -16.76 8.26
C ASP A 68 -2.82 -16.24 9.22
N SER A 69 -1.55 -16.56 8.95
CA SER A 69 -0.40 -16.10 9.76
C SER A 69 0.06 -14.68 9.41
N PHE A 70 -0.42 -14.11 8.31
CA PHE A 70 -0.05 -12.76 7.87
C PHE A 70 -1.23 -11.99 7.26
N THR A 71 -1.09 -10.68 7.17
CA THR A 71 -1.98 -9.79 6.44
C THR A 71 -1.23 -9.16 5.26
N LEU A 72 -1.87 -9.12 4.10
CA LEU A 72 -1.27 -8.63 2.85
C LEU A 72 -2.05 -7.43 2.32
N ALA A 73 -1.32 -6.36 2.03
CA ALA A 73 -1.83 -5.17 1.35
C ALA A 73 -1.29 -5.09 -0.08
N ASP A 74 -2.15 -4.72 -1.03
CA ASP A 74 -1.78 -4.39 -2.40
C ASP A 74 -2.52 -3.14 -2.89
N LYS A 75 -2.14 -2.57 -4.04
CA LYS A 75 -2.60 -1.25 -4.45
C LYS A 75 -2.84 -1.15 -5.96
N LEU A 76 -3.94 -0.49 -6.35
CA LEU A 76 -4.24 -0.09 -7.71
C LEU A 76 -3.73 1.33 -7.96
N HIS A 77 -2.91 1.53 -8.99
CA HIS A 77 -2.37 2.85 -9.32
C HIS A 77 -3.01 3.44 -10.57
N ALA A 78 -3.48 4.69 -10.49
CA ALA A 78 -4.17 5.41 -11.57
C ALA A 78 -3.39 5.47 -12.88
N GLY A 79 -2.05 5.51 -12.82
CA GLY A 79 -1.18 5.57 -13.99
C GLY A 79 -1.22 4.32 -14.89
N PHE A 80 -1.83 3.23 -14.45
CA PHE A 80 -1.88 1.94 -15.19
C PHE A 80 -3.29 1.53 -15.60
N ILE A 81 -4.30 2.36 -15.39
CA ILE A 81 -5.68 2.14 -15.79
C ILE A 81 -6.14 3.23 -16.74
N GLU A 82 -6.79 2.88 -17.83
CA GLU A 82 -7.42 3.82 -18.77
C GLU A 82 -8.93 3.56 -18.89
N THR A 83 -9.36 2.36 -18.57
CA THR A 83 -10.77 1.94 -18.63
C THR A 83 -11.22 1.30 -17.31
N LYS A 84 -12.53 1.11 -17.16
CA LYS A 84 -13.08 0.39 -16.01
C LYS A 84 -12.64 -1.08 -15.97
N GLU A 85 -12.43 -1.70 -17.13
CA GLU A 85 -11.97 -3.08 -17.28
C GLU A 85 -10.52 -3.25 -16.78
N ASP A 86 -9.68 -2.23 -16.90
CA ASP A 86 -8.28 -2.28 -16.43
C ASP A 86 -8.18 -2.50 -14.93
N ARG A 87 -9.13 -2.00 -14.14
CA ARG A 87 -9.17 -2.21 -12.69
C ARG A 87 -9.24 -3.71 -12.36
N ASP A 88 -10.16 -4.42 -13.03
CA ASP A 88 -10.35 -5.85 -12.82
C ASP A 88 -9.18 -6.67 -13.39
N ARG A 89 -8.66 -6.27 -14.55
CA ARG A 89 -7.49 -6.90 -15.16
C ARG A 89 -6.28 -6.83 -14.23
N ILE A 90 -5.96 -5.64 -13.71
CA ILE A 90 -4.81 -5.44 -12.79
C ILE A 90 -5.05 -6.20 -11.48
N PHE A 91 -6.21 -6.07 -10.88
CA PHE A 91 -6.54 -6.75 -9.62
C PHE A 91 -6.40 -8.29 -9.73
N ASN A 92 -6.94 -8.87 -10.80
CA ASN A 92 -6.83 -10.31 -11.03
C ASN A 92 -5.38 -10.74 -11.28
N GLU A 93 -4.61 -9.91 -11.99
CA GLU A 93 -3.19 -10.17 -12.22
C GLU A 93 -2.37 -10.05 -10.91
N GLN A 94 -2.71 -9.13 -10.02
CA GLN A 94 -2.10 -9.01 -8.69
C GLN A 94 -2.37 -10.25 -7.83
N LEU A 95 -3.60 -10.76 -7.82
CA LEU A 95 -3.92 -12.03 -7.16
C LEU A 95 -3.09 -13.20 -7.73
N ARG A 96 -2.95 -13.25 -9.07
CA ARG A 96 -2.14 -14.28 -9.74
C ARG A 96 -0.65 -14.16 -9.40
N LYS A 97 -0.09 -12.93 -9.42
CA LYS A 97 1.33 -12.66 -9.17
C LYS A 97 1.70 -12.89 -7.71
N THR A 98 0.85 -12.47 -6.78
CA THR A 98 1.06 -12.70 -5.35
C THR A 98 0.73 -14.12 -4.93
N GLY A 99 -0.06 -14.86 -5.72
CA GLY A 99 -0.60 -16.17 -5.35
C GLY A 99 -1.62 -16.09 -4.19
N ALA A 100 -2.08 -14.90 -3.84
CA ALA A 100 -3.07 -14.70 -2.80
C ALA A 100 -4.49 -14.95 -3.31
N GLU A 101 -5.35 -15.53 -2.48
CA GLU A 101 -6.78 -15.71 -2.80
C GLU A 101 -7.58 -14.43 -2.56
N TYR A 102 -7.11 -13.58 -1.64
CA TYR A 102 -7.69 -12.30 -1.27
C TYR A 102 -6.62 -11.38 -0.68
N PHE A 103 -6.90 -10.07 -0.66
CA PHE A 103 -6.08 -9.10 0.07
C PHE A 103 -6.77 -8.71 1.39
N ASP A 104 -5.99 -8.60 2.48
CA ASP A 104 -6.52 -8.09 3.74
C ASP A 104 -6.76 -6.58 3.65
N TYR A 105 -5.87 -5.86 2.96
CA TYR A 105 -5.97 -4.42 2.72
C TYR A 105 -5.77 -4.14 1.23
N TYR A 106 -6.62 -3.30 0.66
CA TYR A 106 -6.43 -2.88 -0.72
C TYR A 106 -6.63 -1.38 -0.87
N LEU A 107 -5.70 -0.73 -1.56
CA LEU A 107 -5.61 0.72 -1.61
C LEU A 107 -5.73 1.24 -3.04
N LEU A 108 -6.37 2.41 -3.20
CA LEU A 108 -6.07 3.29 -4.32
C LEU A 108 -4.71 3.94 -4.05
N HIS A 109 -3.76 3.73 -4.95
CA HIS A 109 -2.36 4.11 -4.75
C HIS A 109 -2.13 5.57 -5.14
N ASP A 110 -1.44 6.32 -4.27
CA ASP A 110 -1.00 7.69 -4.56
C ASP A 110 -2.17 8.61 -4.97
N VAL A 111 -3.19 8.69 -4.10
CA VAL A 111 -4.29 9.62 -4.30
C VAL A 111 -3.76 11.05 -4.11
N GLY A 112 -3.73 11.80 -5.19
CA GLY A 112 -3.37 13.20 -5.29
C GLY A 112 -4.26 13.85 -6.36
N THR A 113 -4.11 15.13 -6.63
CA THR A 113 -5.01 15.92 -7.49
C THR A 113 -5.30 15.26 -8.83
N ASP A 114 -4.28 14.81 -9.56
CA ASP A 114 -4.45 14.21 -10.89
C ASP A 114 -5.02 12.79 -10.81
N HIS A 115 -4.54 11.97 -9.89
CA HIS A 115 -4.99 10.60 -9.72
C HIS A 115 -6.41 10.52 -9.16
N TYR A 116 -6.79 11.43 -8.25
CA TYR A 116 -8.15 11.47 -7.69
C TYR A 116 -9.21 11.68 -8.76
N LYS A 117 -8.94 12.59 -9.72
CA LYS A 117 -9.82 12.79 -10.87
C LYS A 117 -10.04 11.48 -11.64
N LYS A 118 -8.96 10.76 -11.98
CA LYS A 118 -9.03 9.51 -12.72
C LYS A 118 -9.73 8.40 -11.93
N TYR A 119 -9.46 8.29 -10.62
CA TYR A 119 -10.18 7.34 -9.76
C TYR A 119 -11.68 7.61 -9.70
N THR A 120 -12.08 8.87 -9.70
CA THR A 120 -13.50 9.26 -9.72
C THR A 120 -14.13 8.95 -11.08
N GLU A 121 -13.49 9.36 -12.19
CA GLU A 121 -13.98 9.12 -13.57
C GLU A 121 -14.13 7.62 -13.88
N LEU A 122 -13.23 6.79 -13.34
CA LEU A 122 -13.27 5.35 -13.50
C LEU A 122 -14.04 4.64 -12.37
N ASP A 123 -14.69 5.37 -11.46
CA ASP A 123 -15.56 4.81 -10.41
C ASP A 123 -14.82 3.78 -9.51
N CYS A 124 -13.56 4.11 -9.13
CA CYS A 124 -12.70 3.18 -8.42
C CYS A 124 -13.10 2.97 -6.95
N PHE A 125 -13.69 3.95 -6.28
CA PHE A 125 -14.15 3.81 -4.89
C PHE A 125 -15.32 2.84 -4.76
N THR A 126 -16.34 2.98 -5.63
CA THR A 126 -17.46 2.02 -5.70
C THR A 126 -16.96 0.62 -6.06
N TRP A 127 -16.01 0.53 -6.99
CA TRP A 127 -15.39 -0.73 -7.39
C TRP A 127 -14.63 -1.40 -6.22
N LEU A 128 -13.91 -0.65 -5.37
CA LEU A 128 -13.27 -1.18 -4.16
C LEU A 128 -14.32 -1.77 -3.20
N LYS A 129 -15.43 -1.07 -2.99
CA LYS A 129 -16.54 -1.54 -2.17
C LYS A 129 -17.10 -2.87 -2.70
N ASP A 130 -17.31 -2.98 -4.02
CA ASP A 130 -17.74 -4.24 -4.67
C ASP A 130 -16.74 -5.39 -4.41
N LYS A 131 -15.42 -5.14 -4.49
CA LYS A 131 -14.40 -6.15 -4.16
C LYS A 131 -14.48 -6.61 -2.70
N LYS A 132 -14.76 -5.68 -1.79
CA LYS A 132 -14.96 -6.00 -0.38
C LYS A 132 -16.24 -6.82 -0.17
N GLU A 133 -17.36 -6.43 -0.76
CA GLU A 133 -18.63 -7.16 -0.68
C GLU A 133 -18.52 -8.60 -1.24
N LYS A 134 -17.67 -8.81 -2.26
CA LYS A 134 -17.33 -10.13 -2.82
C LYS A 134 -16.34 -10.94 -1.98
N GLY A 135 -15.82 -10.39 -0.89
CA GLY A 135 -14.86 -11.05 0.00
C GLY A 135 -13.43 -11.15 -0.57
N LEU A 136 -13.15 -10.49 -1.69
CA LEU A 136 -11.82 -10.46 -2.30
C LEU A 136 -10.87 -9.47 -1.63
N VAL A 137 -11.42 -8.52 -0.87
CA VAL A 137 -10.70 -7.54 -0.06
C VAL A 137 -11.40 -7.43 1.30
N LYS A 138 -10.64 -7.39 2.41
CA LYS A 138 -11.22 -7.23 3.75
C LYS A 138 -11.39 -5.77 4.15
N HIS A 139 -10.38 -4.94 3.88
CA HIS A 139 -10.36 -3.52 4.23
C HIS A 139 -9.95 -2.66 3.04
N ILE A 140 -10.69 -1.58 2.80
CA ILE A 140 -10.47 -0.66 1.68
C ILE A 140 -9.96 0.70 2.15
N GLY A 141 -9.00 1.25 1.42
CA GLY A 141 -8.40 2.53 1.75
C GLY A 141 -7.64 3.15 0.59
N PHE A 142 -6.80 4.13 0.88
CA PHE A 142 -5.91 4.72 -0.11
C PHE A 142 -4.60 5.20 0.52
N SER A 143 -3.55 5.31 -0.28
CA SER A 143 -2.34 6.07 0.08
C SER A 143 -2.44 7.49 -0.49
N PHE A 144 -1.91 8.46 0.24
CA PHE A 144 -2.13 9.87 -0.05
C PHE A 144 -0.83 10.67 -0.01
N HIS A 145 -0.62 11.53 -1.03
CA HIS A 145 0.59 12.33 -1.22
C HIS A 145 0.28 13.76 -1.71
N ASP A 146 -0.75 14.40 -1.15
CA ASP A 146 -1.15 15.75 -1.54
C ASP A 146 -1.48 16.58 -0.28
N ASN A 147 -2.09 17.74 -0.43
CA ASN A 147 -2.43 18.67 0.65
C ASN A 147 -3.66 18.23 1.46
N ALA A 148 -3.80 18.80 2.66
CA ALA A 148 -4.86 18.45 3.60
C ALA A 148 -6.27 18.82 3.09
N ASP A 149 -6.41 19.85 2.25
CA ASP A 149 -7.70 20.26 1.70
C ASP A 149 -8.25 19.19 0.73
N LEU A 150 -7.38 18.60 -0.09
CA LEU A 150 -7.77 17.47 -0.92
C LEU A 150 -8.11 16.24 -0.08
N LEU A 151 -7.35 15.96 0.98
CA LEU A 151 -7.65 14.85 1.88
C LEU A 151 -9.01 15.00 2.55
N GLU A 152 -9.32 16.22 3.04
CA GLU A 152 -10.64 16.58 3.61
C GLU A 152 -11.77 16.29 2.61
N ARG A 153 -11.56 16.69 1.36
CA ARG A 153 -12.52 16.45 0.28
C ARG A 153 -12.70 14.96 0.01
N VAL A 154 -11.61 14.21 -0.16
CA VAL A 154 -11.66 12.76 -0.46
C VAL A 154 -12.38 12.00 0.64
N LEU A 155 -12.05 12.27 1.93
CA LEU A 155 -12.68 11.59 3.06
C LEU A 155 -14.16 11.98 3.24
N SER A 156 -14.54 13.22 2.88
CA SER A 156 -15.94 13.67 2.90
C SER A 156 -16.77 13.03 1.79
N GLU A 157 -16.20 12.88 0.58
CA GLU A 157 -16.88 12.30 -0.58
C GLU A 157 -16.94 10.76 -0.52
N HIS A 158 -16.01 10.11 0.24
CA HIS A 158 -15.87 8.65 0.32
C HIS A 158 -15.85 8.14 1.77
N PRO A 159 -16.97 8.24 2.50
CA PRO A 159 -17.06 7.79 3.90
C PRO A 159 -16.94 6.26 4.08
N GLU A 160 -16.97 5.49 2.98
CA GLU A 160 -16.75 4.04 2.97
C GLU A 160 -15.30 3.64 3.19
N VAL A 161 -14.35 4.59 3.09
CA VAL A 161 -12.92 4.35 3.32
C VAL A 161 -12.64 4.04 4.79
N GLU A 162 -11.89 2.98 5.05
CA GLU A 162 -11.66 2.46 6.39
C GLU A 162 -10.29 2.85 6.97
N PHE A 163 -9.36 3.27 6.13
CA PHE A 163 -8.03 3.73 6.54
C PHE A 163 -7.37 4.56 5.45
N VAL A 164 -6.40 5.37 5.84
CA VAL A 164 -5.54 6.12 4.92
C VAL A 164 -4.07 5.85 5.25
N GLN A 165 -3.24 5.70 4.23
CA GLN A 165 -1.79 5.58 4.38
C GLN A 165 -1.14 6.94 4.12
N LEU A 166 -0.50 7.53 5.14
CA LEU A 166 0.12 8.86 5.11
C LEU A 166 1.63 8.79 5.32
N GLN A 167 2.36 9.67 4.65
CA GLN A 167 3.78 9.90 4.89
C GLN A 167 3.96 10.67 6.19
N LEU A 168 4.40 9.99 7.25
CA LEU A 168 4.62 10.59 8.56
C LEU A 168 6.03 10.26 9.08
N ASN A 169 6.83 11.30 9.30
CA ASN A 169 8.10 11.23 10.00
C ASN A 169 8.40 12.60 10.64
N TYR A 170 9.34 12.66 11.55
CA TYR A 170 9.64 13.89 12.31
C TYR A 170 10.19 15.03 11.45
N LEU A 171 10.82 14.72 10.31
CA LEU A 171 11.38 15.74 9.41
C LEU A 171 10.26 16.41 8.57
N ASP A 172 9.30 15.62 8.10
CA ASP A 172 8.22 16.09 7.21
C ASP A 172 7.00 16.61 7.99
N TRP A 173 7.00 16.49 9.33
CA TRP A 173 5.84 16.82 10.17
C TRP A 173 5.32 18.24 9.95
N GLU A 174 6.22 19.25 9.94
CA GLU A 174 5.90 20.66 9.69
C GLU A 174 6.19 21.09 8.24
N SER A 175 6.43 20.15 7.32
CA SER A 175 6.72 20.47 5.92
C SER A 175 5.48 21.00 5.21
N GLU A 176 5.55 22.19 4.66
CA GLU A 176 4.47 22.79 3.86
C GLU A 176 4.22 22.01 2.55
N GLY A 177 5.23 21.32 2.00
CA GLY A 177 5.12 20.53 0.79
C GLY A 177 4.49 19.15 1.00
N VAL A 178 4.70 18.53 2.18
CA VAL A 178 4.15 17.20 2.51
C VAL A 178 2.86 17.32 3.33
N GLN A 179 2.76 18.35 4.15
CA GLN A 179 1.63 18.63 5.06
C GLN A 179 1.26 17.46 5.99
N SER A 180 2.26 16.70 6.44
CA SER A 180 2.05 15.50 7.27
C SER A 180 1.16 15.75 8.48
N HIS A 181 1.43 16.80 9.25
CA HIS A 181 0.65 17.21 10.43
C HIS A 181 -0.82 17.50 10.06
N LYS A 182 -1.03 18.38 9.07
CA LYS A 182 -2.38 18.78 8.64
C LYS A 182 -3.18 17.59 8.10
N CYS A 183 -2.55 16.70 7.30
CA CYS A 183 -3.19 15.48 6.81
C CYS A 183 -3.52 14.52 7.96
N TYR A 184 -2.63 14.36 8.94
CA TYR A 184 -2.91 13.54 10.11
C TYR A 184 -4.12 14.06 10.91
N GLU A 185 -4.17 15.37 11.18
CA GLU A 185 -5.31 15.98 11.88
C GLU A 185 -6.62 15.83 11.10
N THR A 186 -6.57 15.95 9.78
CA THR A 186 -7.72 15.70 8.90
C THR A 186 -8.24 14.27 9.06
N ALA A 187 -7.36 13.27 8.97
CA ALA A 187 -7.76 11.87 9.16
C ALA A 187 -8.35 11.63 10.56
N VAL A 188 -7.78 12.24 11.60
CA VAL A 188 -8.30 12.15 12.99
C VAL A 188 -9.71 12.76 13.10
N ARG A 189 -9.96 13.94 12.51
CA ARG A 189 -11.30 14.55 12.49
C ARG A 189 -12.35 13.67 11.83
N HIS A 190 -11.98 12.97 10.76
CA HIS A 190 -12.85 12.01 10.07
C HIS A 190 -12.93 10.64 10.75
N HIS A 191 -12.22 10.43 11.88
CA HIS A 191 -12.13 9.15 12.58
C HIS A 191 -11.60 8.00 11.70
N VAL A 192 -10.77 8.32 10.71
CA VAL A 192 -10.16 7.34 9.80
C VAL A 192 -8.77 6.94 10.34
N PRO A 193 -8.52 5.65 10.59
CA PRO A 193 -7.22 5.14 11.02
C PRO A 193 -6.10 5.49 10.03
N VAL A 194 -4.94 5.89 10.57
CA VAL A 194 -3.76 6.23 9.78
C VAL A 194 -2.75 5.08 9.81
N PHE A 195 -2.35 4.60 8.62
CA PHE A 195 -1.19 3.74 8.42
C PHE A 195 -0.02 4.62 8.02
N VAL A 196 1.10 4.48 8.73
CA VAL A 196 2.28 5.32 8.50
C VAL A 196 3.15 4.71 7.42
N MET A 197 3.41 5.45 6.35
CA MET A 197 4.45 5.15 5.36
C MET A 197 5.62 6.13 5.49
N GLU A 198 6.78 5.76 4.97
CA GLU A 198 8.01 6.57 4.98
C GLU A 198 8.47 7.01 6.41
N PRO A 199 8.31 6.18 7.47
CA PRO A 199 8.68 6.60 8.83
C PRO A 199 10.17 6.91 8.97
N VAL A 200 11.00 6.34 8.09
CA VAL A 200 12.45 6.59 8.01
C VAL A 200 12.87 7.22 6.67
N LYS A 201 11.92 7.78 5.91
CA LYS A 201 12.15 8.51 4.65
C LYS A 201 13.09 7.75 3.69
N GLY A 202 12.70 6.52 3.33
CA GLY A 202 13.49 5.66 2.44
C GLY A 202 14.84 5.22 2.99
N GLY A 203 15.05 5.30 4.30
CA GLY A 203 16.31 5.00 4.97
C GLY A 203 17.16 6.23 5.34
N THR A 204 16.83 7.41 4.78
CA THR A 204 17.59 8.66 5.06
C THR A 204 17.63 9.00 6.55
N LEU A 205 16.55 8.73 7.30
CA LEU A 205 16.47 9.02 8.73
C LEU A 205 16.98 7.87 9.61
N ALA A 206 17.43 6.77 9.03
CA ALA A 206 18.00 5.63 9.76
C ALA A 206 19.54 5.71 9.89
N ASN A 207 20.18 6.65 9.20
CA ASN A 207 21.62 6.89 9.32
C ASN A 207 21.87 7.72 10.59
N VAL A 208 22.31 7.04 11.65
CA VAL A 208 22.75 7.62 12.91
C VAL A 208 24.27 7.68 12.94
#